data_6f2b9e1c435bf8ff2e0dc843d294edae
#
_entry.id   6f2b9e1c435bf8ff2e0dc843d294edae
#
_cell.length_a   1.000
_cell.length_b   1.000
_cell.length_c   1.000
_cell.angle_alpha   90.00
_cell.angle_beta   90.00
_cell.angle_gamma   90.00
#
_symmetry.space_group_name_H-M   'P 1'
#
loop_
_entity.id
_entity.type
_entity.pdbx_description
1 polymer ?
#
loop_
_entity_poly.entity_id
_entity_poly.type
_entity_poly.pdbx_seq_one_letter_code
_entity_poly.pdbx_strand_id
1 'polypeptide(L)'
;HLSRGLGDVYKRQVLVLAATPLARNGWPRLARYRRMLGLYVWFYATLHLLVFAQVYIGWSAEVLLEELTERPYVMVGFAAWLILVPLGITSAHAIRRRMGRHWKSLHKLTYAVVVLGWLHLLWLSRSDVGDAVVYGALFAVLFLTRLVERERRRTLVSG
;
A
#
# COMPACT_ATOMS: atom_id res chain seq x y z
N HIS A 1 -18.70 0.49 12.19
CA HIS A 1 -17.41 1.01 12.70
C HIS A 1 -16.18 0.45 11.97
N LEU A 2 -16.20 -0.81 11.55
CA LEU A 2 -15.11 -1.43 10.77
C LEU A 2 -14.93 -0.81 9.37
N SER A 3 -16.01 -0.40 8.71
CA SER A 3 -15.97 0.25 7.40
C SER A 3 -15.26 1.62 7.42
N ARG A 4 -15.40 2.39 8.52
CA ARG A 4 -14.70 3.66 8.69
C ARG A 4 -13.19 3.47 8.85
N GLY A 5 -12.75 2.45 9.57
CA GLY A 5 -11.32 2.14 9.74
C GLY A 5 -10.61 1.72 8.45
N LEU A 6 -11.29 0.96 7.60
CA LEU A 6 -10.78 0.57 6.28
C LEU A 6 -10.60 1.80 5.36
N GLY A 7 -11.57 2.71 5.30
CA GLY A 7 -11.45 3.95 4.54
C GLY A 7 -10.23 4.80 4.94
N ASP A 8 -9.85 4.80 6.21
CA ASP A 8 -8.70 5.56 6.70
C ASP A 8 -7.35 4.95 6.28
N VAL A 9 -7.25 3.62 6.16
CA VAL A 9 -6.05 2.96 5.63
C VAL A 9 -5.79 3.37 4.19
N TYR A 10 -6.83 3.39 3.35
CA TYR A 10 -6.72 3.78 1.93
C TYR A 10 -6.41 5.26 1.76
N LYS A 11 -7.03 6.14 2.53
CA LYS A 11 -6.69 7.57 2.54
C LYS A 11 -5.21 7.79 2.82
N ARG A 12 -4.64 7.03 3.77
CA ARG A 12 -3.20 7.09 4.10
C ARG A 12 -2.31 6.55 2.99
N GLN A 13 -2.70 5.47 2.30
CA GLN A 13 -1.97 4.95 1.14
C GLN A 13 -1.94 5.95 -0.03
N VAL A 14 -3.09 6.58 -0.32
CA VAL A 14 -3.16 7.68 -1.32
C VAL A 14 -2.22 8.82 -0.94
N LEU A 15 -2.22 9.23 0.33
CA LEU A 15 -1.32 10.29 0.82
C LEU A 15 0.17 9.92 0.67
N VAL A 16 0.55 8.66 0.92
CA VAL A 16 1.93 8.19 0.70
C VAL A 16 2.35 8.33 -0.76
N LEU A 17 1.47 7.94 -1.68
CA LEU A 17 1.75 8.03 -3.11
C LEU A 17 1.71 9.49 -3.63
N ALA A 18 0.78 10.28 -3.12
CA ALA A 18 0.65 11.70 -3.45
C ALA A 18 1.82 12.54 -2.91
N ALA A 19 2.48 12.11 -1.83
CA ALA A 19 3.54 12.86 -1.19
C ALA A 19 4.72 13.19 -2.14
N THR A 20 5.00 12.38 -3.15
CA THR A 20 6.10 12.66 -4.11
C THR A 20 5.75 13.75 -5.12
N PRO A 21 4.64 13.68 -5.88
CA PRO A 21 4.28 14.72 -6.80
C PRO A 21 3.97 16.05 -6.08
N LEU A 22 3.33 15.99 -4.91
CA LEU A 22 3.06 17.19 -4.11
C LEU A 22 4.33 17.84 -3.54
N ALA A 23 5.32 17.04 -3.12
CA ALA A 23 6.61 17.56 -2.65
C ALA A 23 7.40 18.27 -3.75
N ARG A 24 7.18 17.90 -5.01
CA ARG A 24 7.84 18.52 -6.17
C ARG A 24 7.17 19.81 -6.61
N ASN A 25 5.85 19.93 -6.38
CA ASN A 25 5.06 21.10 -6.73
C ASN A 25 5.01 22.17 -5.61
N GLY A 26 6.04 22.23 -4.74
CA GLY A 26 6.17 23.27 -3.71
C GLY A 26 5.97 22.83 -2.27
N TRP A 27 5.75 21.51 -2.02
CA TRP A 27 5.57 20.99 -0.67
C TRP A 27 6.65 19.95 -0.28
N PRO A 28 7.94 20.34 -0.20
CA PRO A 28 9.06 19.43 0.07
C PRO A 28 8.95 18.74 1.45
N ARG A 29 8.21 19.34 2.39
CA ARG A 29 7.97 18.78 3.72
C ARG A 29 7.20 17.45 3.67
N LEU A 30 6.32 17.25 2.68
CA LEU A 30 5.52 16.03 2.53
C LEU A 30 6.40 14.79 2.23
N ALA A 31 7.52 14.97 1.52
CA ALA A 31 8.46 13.88 1.27
C ALA A 31 9.08 13.32 2.56
N ARG A 32 9.21 14.15 3.60
CA ARG A 32 9.72 13.76 4.93
C ARG A 32 8.79 12.77 5.63
N TYR A 33 7.48 12.92 5.45
CA TYR A 33 6.47 12.10 6.12
C TYR A 33 6.19 10.77 5.42
N ARG A 34 6.70 10.53 4.20
CA ARG A 34 6.45 9.29 3.44
C ARG A 34 6.80 8.03 4.21
N ARG A 35 7.93 8.05 4.93
CA ARG A 35 8.37 6.92 5.76
C ARG A 35 7.39 6.68 6.91
N MET A 36 7.03 7.74 7.61
CA MET A 36 6.09 7.67 8.74
C MET A 36 4.74 7.13 8.28
N LEU A 37 4.19 7.67 7.18
CA LEU A 37 2.94 7.20 6.61
C LEU A 37 3.01 5.71 6.18
N GLY A 38 4.12 5.28 5.57
CA GLY A 38 4.32 3.87 5.21
C GLY A 38 4.36 2.94 6.43
N LEU A 39 4.99 3.37 7.53
CA LEU A 39 5.00 2.62 8.79
C LEU A 39 3.61 2.55 9.43
N TYR A 40 2.82 3.62 9.36
CA TYR A 40 1.43 3.59 9.81
C TYR A 40 0.59 2.61 8.97
N VAL A 41 0.76 2.58 7.66
CA VAL A 41 0.07 1.59 6.80
C VAL A 41 0.42 0.17 7.22
N TRP A 42 1.72 -0.12 7.42
CA TRP A 42 2.17 -1.42 7.88
C TRP A 42 1.59 -1.79 9.26
N PHE A 43 1.61 -0.87 10.22
CA PHE A 43 1.06 -1.06 11.56
C PHE A 43 -0.44 -1.38 11.53
N TYR A 44 -1.22 -0.56 10.82
CA TYR A 44 -2.67 -0.78 10.73
C TYR A 44 -3.03 -2.03 9.94
N ALA A 45 -2.30 -2.38 8.89
CA ALA A 45 -2.50 -3.63 8.16
C ALA A 45 -2.21 -4.85 9.06
N THR A 46 -1.17 -4.78 9.90
CA THR A 46 -0.85 -5.83 10.85
C THR A 46 -1.93 -5.93 11.94
N LEU A 47 -2.39 -4.81 12.48
CA LEU A 47 -3.48 -4.79 13.44
C LEU A 47 -4.78 -5.36 12.84
N HIS A 48 -5.10 -5.01 11.60
CA HIS A 48 -6.24 -5.56 10.87
C HIS A 48 -6.15 -7.09 10.74
N LEU A 49 -4.98 -7.60 10.36
CA LEU A 49 -4.75 -9.04 10.26
C LEU A 49 -4.90 -9.74 11.62
N LEU A 50 -4.38 -9.15 12.70
CA LEU A 50 -4.52 -9.70 14.06
C LEU A 50 -5.98 -9.75 14.50
N VAL A 51 -6.75 -8.70 14.24
CA VAL A 51 -8.19 -8.69 14.54
C VAL A 51 -8.93 -9.74 13.71
N PHE A 52 -8.60 -9.90 12.44
CA PHE A 52 -9.16 -10.94 11.58
C PHE A 52 -8.81 -12.34 12.12
N ALA A 53 -7.55 -12.57 12.48
CA ALA A 53 -7.10 -13.84 13.08
C ALA A 53 -7.83 -14.16 14.40
N GLN A 54 -8.05 -13.15 15.24
CA GLN A 54 -8.74 -13.33 16.52
C GLN A 54 -10.24 -13.59 16.35
N VAL A 55 -10.90 -12.85 15.46
CA VAL A 55 -12.38 -12.86 15.38
C VAL A 55 -12.92 -13.94 14.45
N TYR A 56 -12.25 -14.19 13.32
CA TYR A 56 -12.75 -15.08 12.27
C TYR A 56 -12.02 -16.42 12.22
N ILE A 57 -10.72 -16.44 12.50
CA ILE A 57 -9.88 -17.65 12.37
C ILE A 57 -9.76 -18.39 13.71
N GLY A 58 -9.84 -17.69 14.85
CA GLY A 58 -9.63 -18.28 16.18
C GLY A 58 -8.23 -18.87 16.36
N TRP A 59 -7.23 -18.33 15.62
CA TRP A 59 -5.83 -18.79 15.61
C TRP A 59 -5.63 -20.22 15.09
N SER A 60 -6.60 -20.79 14.35
CA SER A 60 -6.47 -22.10 13.71
C SER A 60 -5.80 -21.97 12.33
N ALA A 61 -4.73 -22.73 12.13
CA ALA A 61 -4.06 -22.78 10.83
C ALA A 61 -4.92 -23.42 9.73
N GLU A 62 -5.77 -24.38 10.12
CA GLU A 62 -6.70 -25.07 9.21
C GLU A 62 -7.74 -24.08 8.67
N VAL A 63 -8.37 -23.32 9.57
CA VAL A 63 -9.35 -22.29 9.19
C VAL A 63 -8.70 -21.19 8.36
N LEU A 64 -7.45 -20.82 8.67
CA LEU A 64 -6.71 -19.85 7.84
C LEU A 64 -6.52 -20.36 6.42
N LEU A 65 -6.13 -21.61 6.24
CA LEU A 65 -5.92 -22.21 4.91
C LEU A 65 -7.25 -22.31 4.15
N GLU A 66 -8.35 -22.68 4.80
CA GLU A 66 -9.67 -22.67 4.21
C GLU A 66 -10.09 -21.29 3.74
N GLU A 67 -9.98 -20.26 4.60
CA GLU A 67 -10.29 -18.87 4.24
C GLU A 67 -9.43 -18.34 3.07
N LEU A 68 -8.15 -18.71 3.01
CA LEU A 68 -7.25 -18.33 1.93
C LEU A 68 -7.61 -19.01 0.60
N THR A 69 -8.11 -20.24 0.62
CA THR A 69 -8.46 -21.00 -0.59
C THR A 69 -9.86 -20.69 -1.11
N GLU A 70 -10.82 -20.51 -0.21
CA GLU A 70 -12.22 -20.28 -0.58
C GLU A 70 -12.53 -18.81 -0.88
N ARG A 71 -11.77 -17.86 -0.30
CA ARG A 71 -12.03 -16.43 -0.41
C ARG A 71 -10.89 -15.65 -1.07
N PRO A 72 -10.96 -15.43 -2.39
CA PRO A 72 -9.88 -14.77 -3.13
C PRO A 72 -9.50 -13.39 -2.58
N TYR A 73 -10.46 -12.64 -1.99
CA TYR A 73 -10.16 -11.34 -1.39
C TYR A 73 -9.29 -11.46 -0.14
N VAL A 74 -9.47 -12.53 0.67
CA VAL A 74 -8.62 -12.81 1.84
C VAL A 74 -7.19 -13.11 1.38
N MET A 75 -7.04 -13.95 0.36
CA MET A 75 -5.75 -14.30 -0.23
C MET A 75 -4.99 -13.05 -0.72
N VAL A 76 -5.68 -12.14 -1.42
CA VAL A 76 -5.07 -10.90 -1.93
C VAL A 76 -4.66 -9.96 -0.81
N GLY A 77 -5.50 -9.81 0.22
CA GLY A 77 -5.16 -9.02 1.41
C GLY A 77 -3.95 -9.58 2.17
N PHE A 78 -3.90 -10.89 2.33
CA PHE A 78 -2.79 -11.58 2.97
C PHE A 78 -1.48 -11.44 2.17
N ALA A 79 -1.54 -11.59 0.84
CA ALA A 79 -0.39 -11.38 -0.05
C ALA A 79 0.13 -9.94 0.04
N ALA A 80 -0.75 -8.95 0.07
CA ALA A 80 -0.37 -7.55 0.27
C ALA A 80 0.37 -7.34 1.61
N TRP A 81 -0.12 -7.96 2.68
CA TRP A 81 0.51 -7.89 3.99
C TRP A 81 1.89 -8.56 4.00
N LEU A 82 2.05 -9.74 3.38
CA LEU A 82 3.35 -10.42 3.26
C LEU A 82 4.40 -9.53 2.57
N ILE A 83 4.00 -8.75 1.57
CA ILE A 83 4.89 -7.79 0.91
C ILE A 83 5.18 -6.59 1.84
N LEU A 84 4.22 -6.15 2.64
CA LEU A 84 4.38 -5.05 3.58
C LEU A 84 5.38 -5.36 4.70
N VAL A 85 5.48 -6.61 5.14
CA VAL A 85 6.39 -7.02 6.23
C VAL A 85 7.84 -6.65 5.92
N PRO A 86 8.48 -7.08 4.82
CA PRO A 86 9.84 -6.69 4.50
C PRO A 86 9.98 -5.18 4.25
N LEU A 87 8.97 -4.51 3.70
CA LEU A 87 9.01 -3.05 3.53
C LEU A 87 9.03 -2.32 4.89
N GLY A 88 8.22 -2.76 5.84
CA GLY A 88 8.18 -2.22 7.20
C GLY A 88 9.52 -2.42 7.92
N ILE A 89 10.04 -3.64 7.94
CA ILE A 89 11.30 -3.99 8.59
C ILE A 89 12.47 -3.19 7.97
N THR A 90 12.55 -3.14 6.65
CA THR A 90 13.63 -2.45 5.93
C THR A 90 13.51 -0.92 5.94
N SER A 91 12.44 -0.38 6.51
CA SER A 91 12.28 1.05 6.75
C SER A 91 13.17 1.57 7.88
N ALA A 92 13.74 0.70 8.74
CA ALA A 92 14.68 1.09 9.77
C ALA A 92 15.96 1.69 9.18
N HIS A 93 16.47 2.79 9.79
CA HIS A 93 17.64 3.52 9.27
C HIS A 93 18.89 2.65 9.10
N ALA A 94 19.13 1.75 10.06
CA ALA A 94 20.31 0.86 10.05
C ALA A 94 20.23 -0.10 8.86
N ILE A 95 19.07 -0.70 8.61
CA ILE A 95 18.86 -1.68 7.51
C ILE A 95 18.93 -0.97 6.17
N ARG A 96 18.30 0.20 6.05
CA ARG A 96 18.34 1.01 4.83
C ARG A 96 19.77 1.36 4.41
N ARG A 97 20.65 1.74 5.38
CA ARG A 97 22.06 2.03 5.10
C ARG A 97 22.82 0.79 4.62
N ARG A 98 22.56 -0.39 5.21
CA ARG A 98 23.16 -1.66 4.79
C ARG A 98 22.74 -2.10 3.39
N MET A 99 21.47 -1.91 3.03
CA MET A 99 20.91 -2.36 1.74
C MET A 99 21.32 -1.46 0.56
N GLY A 100 21.66 -0.19 0.78
CA GLY A 100 22.08 0.73 -0.27
C GLY A 100 21.10 0.80 -1.45
N ARG A 101 21.57 0.46 -2.66
CA ARG A 101 20.75 0.49 -3.90
C ARG A 101 19.60 -0.53 -3.91
N HIS A 102 19.76 -1.67 -3.25
CA HIS A 102 18.76 -2.73 -3.20
C HIS A 102 17.52 -2.28 -2.43
N TRP A 103 17.65 -1.39 -1.45
CA TRP A 103 16.53 -0.79 -0.74
C TRP A 103 15.54 -0.09 -1.69
N LYS A 104 16.05 0.67 -2.66
CA LYS A 104 15.21 1.34 -3.66
C LYS A 104 14.45 0.36 -4.55
N SER A 105 15.07 -0.77 -4.90
CA SER A 105 14.45 -1.82 -5.70
C SER A 105 13.32 -2.51 -4.92
N LEU A 106 13.59 -2.90 -3.68
CA LEU A 106 12.60 -3.51 -2.79
C LEU A 106 11.38 -2.60 -2.60
N HIS A 107 11.61 -1.30 -2.34
CA HIS A 107 10.53 -0.35 -2.10
C HIS A 107 9.68 -0.02 -3.35
N LYS A 108 10.03 -0.50 -4.54
CA LYS A 108 9.12 -0.50 -5.70
C LYS A 108 7.93 -1.42 -5.50
N LEU A 109 8.04 -2.45 -4.66
CA LEU A 109 6.92 -3.34 -4.30
C LEU A 109 5.78 -2.60 -3.58
N THR A 110 6.00 -1.38 -3.11
CA THR A 110 4.92 -0.50 -2.61
C THR A 110 3.81 -0.32 -3.64
N TYR A 111 4.14 -0.29 -4.94
CA TYR A 111 3.12 -0.20 -5.99
C TYR A 111 2.27 -1.47 -6.07
N ALA A 112 2.89 -2.64 -5.92
CA ALA A 112 2.17 -3.91 -5.88
C ALA A 112 1.23 -3.97 -4.65
N VAL A 113 1.70 -3.53 -3.49
CA VAL A 113 0.87 -3.44 -2.28
C VAL A 113 -0.34 -2.56 -2.48
N VAL A 114 -0.18 -1.42 -3.17
CA VAL A 114 -1.30 -0.51 -3.46
C VAL A 114 -2.33 -1.17 -4.36
N VAL A 115 -1.89 -1.84 -5.42
CA VAL A 115 -2.78 -2.56 -6.35
C VAL A 115 -3.51 -3.69 -5.65
N LEU A 116 -2.78 -4.52 -4.88
CA LEU A 116 -3.39 -5.63 -4.13
C LEU A 116 -4.36 -5.12 -3.05
N GLY A 117 -4.01 -4.06 -2.34
CA GLY A 117 -4.87 -3.45 -1.35
C GLY A 117 -6.16 -2.90 -1.98
N TRP A 118 -6.04 -2.28 -3.16
CA TRP A 118 -7.21 -1.80 -3.91
C TRP A 118 -8.09 -2.95 -4.40
N LEU A 119 -7.51 -4.03 -4.94
CA LEU A 119 -8.25 -5.23 -5.33
C LEU A 119 -8.96 -5.88 -4.13
N HIS A 120 -8.29 -5.97 -2.99
CA HIS A 120 -8.86 -6.47 -1.75
C HIS A 120 -10.11 -5.66 -1.35
N LEU A 121 -10.02 -4.33 -1.40
CA LEU A 121 -11.14 -3.44 -1.13
C LEU A 121 -12.27 -3.63 -2.15
N LEU A 122 -11.94 -3.65 -3.45
CA LEU A 122 -12.90 -3.77 -4.53
C LEU A 122 -13.76 -5.05 -4.39
N TRP A 123 -13.14 -6.16 -4.04
CA TRP A 123 -13.87 -7.42 -3.83
C TRP A 123 -14.69 -7.43 -2.54
N LEU A 124 -14.24 -6.75 -1.51
CA LEU A 124 -14.98 -6.65 -0.26
C LEU A 124 -16.18 -5.70 -0.38
N SER A 125 -16.09 -4.66 -1.22
CA SER A 125 -17.10 -3.61 -1.39
C SER A 125 -18.19 -3.99 -2.40
N ARG A 126 -18.76 -5.18 -2.30
CA ARG A 126 -19.81 -5.66 -3.23
C ARG A 126 -21.05 -4.77 -3.29
N SER A 127 -21.34 -4.00 -2.25
CA SER A 127 -22.55 -3.16 -2.15
C SER A 127 -22.27 -1.66 -2.34
N ASP A 128 -21.03 -1.21 -2.23
CA ASP A 128 -20.66 0.20 -2.37
C ASP A 128 -19.33 0.34 -3.13
N VAL A 129 -19.45 0.21 -4.45
CA VAL A 129 -18.31 0.27 -5.38
C VAL A 129 -17.78 1.71 -5.53
N GLY A 130 -18.55 2.71 -5.09
CA GLY A 130 -18.23 4.12 -5.25
C GLY A 130 -16.87 4.50 -4.67
N ASP A 131 -16.61 4.14 -3.43
CA ASP A 131 -15.33 4.43 -2.76
C ASP A 131 -14.16 3.71 -3.46
N ALA A 132 -14.33 2.45 -3.84
CA ALA A 132 -13.29 1.69 -4.53
C ALA A 132 -12.94 2.30 -5.90
N VAL A 133 -13.94 2.78 -6.64
CA VAL A 133 -13.73 3.46 -7.94
C VAL A 133 -13.01 4.80 -7.75
N VAL A 134 -13.41 5.60 -6.76
CA VAL A 134 -12.74 6.88 -6.46
C VAL A 134 -11.28 6.67 -6.11
N TYR A 135 -10.96 5.73 -5.22
CA TYR A 135 -9.57 5.44 -4.87
C TYR A 135 -8.78 4.83 -6.04
N GLY A 136 -9.40 3.98 -6.85
CA GLY A 136 -8.79 3.44 -8.07
C GLY A 136 -8.45 4.54 -9.08
N ALA A 137 -9.36 5.48 -9.31
CA ALA A 137 -9.14 6.64 -10.16
C ALA A 137 -8.00 7.53 -9.64
N LEU A 138 -7.97 7.83 -8.34
CA LEU A 138 -6.88 8.59 -7.71
C LEU A 138 -5.53 7.89 -7.87
N PHE A 139 -5.46 6.58 -7.69
CA PHE A 139 -4.24 5.81 -7.92
C PHE A 139 -3.81 5.85 -9.39
N ALA A 140 -4.74 5.69 -10.32
CA ALA A 140 -4.46 5.77 -11.75
C ALA A 140 -3.89 7.14 -12.14
N VAL A 141 -4.50 8.23 -11.68
CA VAL A 141 -4.02 9.60 -11.92
C VAL A 141 -2.61 9.79 -11.34
N LEU A 142 -2.36 9.40 -10.09
CA LEU A 142 -1.05 9.52 -9.46
C LEU A 142 0.03 8.66 -10.15
N PHE A 143 -0.35 7.51 -10.67
CA PHE A 143 0.56 6.64 -11.41
C PHE A 143 0.88 7.22 -12.79
N LEU A 144 -0.13 7.70 -13.51
CA LEU A 144 0.02 8.34 -14.82
C LEU A 144 0.89 9.59 -14.74
N THR A 145 0.67 10.46 -13.76
CA THR A 145 1.53 11.64 -13.55
C THR A 145 3.00 11.27 -13.36
N ARG A 146 3.26 10.15 -12.64
CA ARG A 146 4.63 9.65 -12.47
C ARG A 146 5.24 9.08 -13.74
N LEU A 147 4.45 8.40 -14.56
CA LEU A 147 4.93 7.89 -15.86
C LEU A 147 5.27 9.05 -16.80
N VAL A 148 4.38 10.01 -16.95
CA VAL A 148 4.60 11.20 -17.79
C VAL A 148 5.83 11.99 -17.35
N GLU A 149 6.01 12.20 -16.05
CA GLU A 149 7.22 12.85 -15.53
C GLU A 149 8.50 12.05 -15.79
N ARG A 150 8.41 10.73 -15.77
CA ARG A 150 9.56 9.85 -16.05
C ARG A 150 9.97 9.94 -17.53
N GLU A 151 9.00 9.97 -18.44
CA GLU A 151 9.24 10.13 -19.87
C GLU A 151 9.81 11.52 -20.18
N ARG A 152 9.22 12.59 -19.65
CA ARG A 152 9.76 13.96 -19.79
C ARG A 152 11.23 14.09 -19.39
N ARG A 153 11.63 13.38 -18.32
CA ARG A 153 13.04 13.39 -17.89
C ARG A 153 13.95 12.63 -18.82
N ARG A 154 13.47 11.55 -19.43
CA ARG A 154 14.26 10.79 -20.41
C ARG A 154 14.52 11.62 -21.65
N THR A 155 13.51 12.33 -22.15
CA THR A 155 13.65 13.19 -23.33
C THR A 155 14.58 14.38 -23.09
N LEU A 156 14.59 14.98 -21.88
CA LEU A 156 15.48 16.09 -21.53
C LEU A 156 16.96 15.68 -21.31
N VAL A 157 17.24 14.39 -21.12
CA VAL A 157 18.63 13.87 -20.95
C VAL A 157 19.18 13.32 -22.25
N SER A 158 18.35 13.05 -23.25
CA SER A 158 18.72 12.50 -24.56
C SER A 158 18.83 13.56 -25.67
N GLY A 159 18.51 14.81 -25.41
CA GLY A 159 18.72 15.96 -26.29
C GLY A 159 19.77 16.93 -25.77
#